data_ae401085db39cd1d556b230ece2185fa
#
_entry.id   ae401085db39cd1d556b230ece2185fa
#
_cell.length_a   1.000
_cell.length_b   1.000
_cell.length_c   1.000
_cell.angle_alpha   90.00
_cell.angle_beta   90.00
_cell.angle_gamma   90.00
#
_symmetry.space_group_name_H-M   'P 1'
#
loop_
_entity.id
_entity.type
_entity.pdbx_description
1 polymer ?
#
loop_
_entity_poly.entity_id
_entity_poly.type
_entity_poly.pdbx_seq_one_letter_code
_entity_poly.pdbx_strand_id
1 'polypeptide(L)'
;MRKLVFILIAYCLPLVVNAQEADMRISELINTSNWFALEKEYPLLKDSIQYDFVGLMAEAMIAQNFNKEKEAIGMFRTLINSHQQQIGSGAALSFAEMALGNYERCGMYRLAADKANGLIDQIKTSGAPIDYPKLLDIHKRNKALSKYDSTIVIHRNTKDVIVPFTMNNSDVLFDKQTPVSNRYYIPVTIHGVAYQFMFDTGATTTYLSKRLADRIGVEYIDYSSPYGSLAYLDSMQLGDVTFKNVIALVHNGTPLDSICNIDAVLGMDLVRQLDELRIDNKNNQITLPVKKSKKPECGRNLRCTNQFLFVDVMDEKGSLVALLDSGAETGFTYNYFLKHQSEFGQLRGTKEIVTGNVDGFQSTMAIHVPSVNMSICGHELNMKDVYVPYMKAKNENNDIVLGIDFFRKYNYVTLNFKDMFIVCE
;
A
#
# COMPACT_ATOMS: atom_id res chain seq x y z
N MET A 1 38.66 34.64 -33.22
CA MET A 1 37.99 33.32 -33.14
C MET A 1 38.32 32.46 -31.91
N ARG A 2 39.47 32.66 -31.24
CA ARG A 2 39.80 31.84 -30.02
C ARG A 2 39.04 32.22 -28.72
N LYS A 3 38.49 33.44 -28.61
CA LYS A 3 37.74 33.85 -27.37
C LYS A 3 36.31 33.39 -27.32
N LEU A 4 35.67 33.05 -28.45
CA LEU A 4 34.27 32.54 -28.45
C LEU A 4 34.15 31.05 -28.01
N VAL A 5 35.20 30.26 -28.28
CA VAL A 5 35.23 28.84 -27.93
C VAL A 5 35.35 28.62 -26.40
N PHE A 6 36.08 29.50 -25.69
CA PHE A 6 36.24 29.43 -24.25
C PHE A 6 34.97 29.81 -23.48
N ILE A 7 34.14 30.70 -24.02
CA ILE A 7 32.85 31.07 -23.37
C ILE A 7 31.83 29.96 -23.54
N LEU A 8 31.82 29.25 -24.67
CA LEU A 8 30.91 28.12 -24.87
C LEU A 8 31.22 26.92 -23.93
N ILE A 9 32.52 26.64 -23.74
CA ILE A 9 32.95 25.56 -22.81
C ILE A 9 32.65 25.93 -21.36
N ALA A 10 32.77 27.18 -20.95
CA ALA A 10 32.47 27.62 -19.58
C ALA A 10 30.96 27.59 -19.26
N TYR A 11 30.06 27.73 -20.25
CA TYR A 11 28.61 27.59 -20.07
C TYR A 11 28.14 26.14 -20.12
N CYS A 12 28.84 25.25 -20.80
CA CYS A 12 28.47 23.83 -20.86
C CYS A 12 28.91 23.04 -19.61
N LEU A 13 30.02 23.40 -18.97
CA LEU A 13 30.53 22.73 -17.78
C LEU A 13 29.54 22.75 -16.60
N PRO A 14 28.91 23.87 -16.19
CA PRO A 14 27.93 23.85 -15.10
C PRO A 14 26.65 23.10 -15.46
N LEU A 15 26.23 23.08 -16.73
CA LEU A 15 25.06 22.30 -17.17
C LEU A 15 25.32 20.80 -17.08
N VAL A 16 26.52 20.33 -17.43
CA VAL A 16 26.87 18.90 -17.33
C VAL A 16 26.99 18.45 -15.85
N VAL A 17 27.55 19.29 -14.98
CA VAL A 17 27.64 19.01 -13.55
C VAL A 17 26.24 18.94 -12.94
N ASN A 18 25.36 19.89 -13.21
CA ASN A 18 23.99 19.90 -12.73
C ASN A 18 23.18 18.69 -13.26
N ALA A 19 23.40 18.28 -14.50
CA ALA A 19 22.74 17.11 -15.07
C ALA A 19 23.16 15.81 -14.37
N GLN A 20 24.44 15.62 -14.11
CA GLN A 20 24.93 14.46 -13.37
C GLN A 20 24.42 14.44 -11.91
N GLU A 21 24.30 15.60 -11.27
CA GLU A 21 23.73 15.72 -9.92
C GLU A 21 22.26 15.33 -9.90
N ALA A 22 21.45 15.71 -10.90
CA ALA A 22 20.04 15.33 -11.01
C ALA A 22 19.86 13.81 -11.16
N ASP A 23 20.63 13.19 -12.08
CA ASP A 23 20.60 11.73 -12.27
C ASP A 23 21.01 10.98 -10.99
N MET A 24 22.04 11.44 -10.30
CA MET A 24 22.51 10.86 -9.05
C MET A 24 21.43 10.98 -7.95
N ARG A 25 20.81 12.17 -7.81
CA ARG A 25 19.77 12.40 -6.81
C ARG A 25 18.56 11.51 -7.04
N ILE A 26 18.07 11.42 -8.28
CA ILE A 26 16.94 10.53 -8.63
C ILE A 26 17.29 9.07 -8.36
N SER A 27 18.49 8.64 -8.74
CA SER A 27 18.95 7.28 -8.49
C SER A 27 19.05 6.96 -6.99
N GLU A 28 19.52 7.91 -6.19
CA GLU A 28 19.55 7.79 -4.73
C GLU A 28 18.14 7.61 -4.15
N LEU A 29 17.18 8.44 -4.57
CA LEU A 29 15.80 8.37 -4.10
C LEU A 29 15.13 7.04 -4.46
N ILE A 30 15.40 6.51 -5.66
CA ILE A 30 14.91 5.20 -6.10
C ILE A 30 15.56 4.08 -5.26
N ASN A 31 16.88 4.10 -5.09
CA ASN A 31 17.63 3.09 -4.37
C ASN A 31 17.28 3.03 -2.87
N THR A 32 16.96 4.18 -2.29
CA THR A 32 16.51 4.28 -0.89
C THR A 32 15.00 4.10 -0.73
N SER A 33 14.26 3.87 -1.84
CA SER A 33 12.80 3.77 -1.85
C SER A 33 12.08 4.97 -1.21
N ASN A 34 12.68 6.16 -1.34
CA ASN A 34 12.11 7.40 -0.81
C ASN A 34 11.11 8.00 -1.81
N TRP A 35 9.95 7.35 -1.93
CA TRP A 35 8.96 7.66 -2.96
C TRP A 35 8.29 9.02 -2.78
N PHE A 36 8.09 9.49 -1.54
CA PHE A 36 7.54 10.82 -1.29
C PHE A 36 8.52 11.92 -1.73
N ALA A 37 9.80 11.78 -1.40
CA ALA A 37 10.81 12.71 -1.87
C ALA A 37 10.97 12.66 -3.39
N LEU A 38 10.94 11.47 -3.99
CA LEU A 38 11.00 11.30 -5.45
C LEU A 38 9.85 12.05 -6.14
N GLU A 39 8.62 11.92 -5.64
CA GLU A 39 7.45 12.61 -6.19
C GLU A 39 7.57 14.13 -6.09
N LYS A 40 8.09 14.63 -4.97
CA LYS A 40 8.26 16.07 -4.73
C LYS A 40 9.42 16.68 -5.53
N GLU A 41 10.54 15.97 -5.62
CA GLU A 41 11.79 16.48 -6.23
C GLU A 41 11.84 16.27 -7.75
N TYR A 42 11.25 15.19 -8.29
CA TYR A 42 11.32 14.89 -9.72
C TYR A 42 10.84 16.03 -10.62
N PRO A 43 9.72 16.73 -10.37
CA PRO A 43 9.30 17.86 -11.20
C PRO A 43 10.32 19.01 -11.26
N LEU A 44 11.16 19.15 -10.24
CA LEU A 44 12.20 20.18 -10.17
C LEU A 44 13.50 19.77 -10.89
N LEU A 45 13.74 18.46 -10.99
CA LEU A 45 14.98 17.89 -11.51
C LEU A 45 14.84 17.41 -12.97
N LYS A 46 13.63 17.12 -13.44
CA LYS A 46 13.37 16.45 -14.72
C LYS A 46 14.05 17.13 -15.94
N ASP A 47 14.08 18.46 -15.98
CA ASP A 47 14.66 19.21 -17.10
C ASP A 47 16.20 19.23 -17.06
N SER A 48 16.80 18.74 -15.97
CA SER A 48 18.24 18.61 -15.78
C SER A 48 18.74 17.16 -15.88
N ILE A 49 17.87 16.20 -16.19
CA ILE A 49 18.25 14.79 -16.35
C ILE A 49 19.05 14.61 -17.63
N GLN A 50 20.19 13.93 -17.54
CA GLN A 50 21.05 13.62 -18.67
C GLN A 50 20.65 12.35 -19.42
N TYR A 51 20.23 11.32 -18.66
CA TYR A 51 19.91 10.00 -19.20
C TYR A 51 18.42 9.74 -19.19
N ASP A 52 17.80 9.61 -20.35
CA ASP A 52 16.35 9.40 -20.51
C ASP A 52 15.82 8.23 -19.69
N PHE A 53 16.59 7.14 -19.55
CA PHE A 53 16.17 6.00 -18.77
C PHE A 53 16.05 6.29 -17.27
N VAL A 54 16.82 7.26 -16.72
CA VAL A 54 16.72 7.68 -15.30
C VAL A 54 15.40 8.41 -15.08
N GLY A 55 15.04 9.33 -15.99
CA GLY A 55 13.76 10.01 -15.96
C GLY A 55 12.59 9.04 -16.08
N LEU A 56 12.68 8.10 -17.02
CA LEU A 56 11.65 7.08 -17.21
C LEU A 56 11.53 6.14 -16.00
N MET A 57 12.63 5.81 -15.32
CA MET A 57 12.60 5.07 -14.06
C MET A 57 11.87 5.85 -12.97
N ALA A 58 12.17 7.15 -12.83
CA ALA A 58 11.50 8.01 -11.85
C ALA A 58 9.98 8.05 -12.10
N GLU A 59 9.57 8.31 -13.34
CA GLU A 59 8.16 8.33 -13.72
C GLU A 59 7.45 6.98 -13.46
N ALA A 60 8.10 5.87 -13.82
CA ALA A 60 7.58 4.54 -13.60
C ALA A 60 7.38 4.25 -12.11
N MET A 61 8.36 4.61 -11.27
CA MET A 61 8.28 4.39 -9.82
C MET A 61 7.28 5.34 -9.14
N ILE A 62 7.15 6.57 -9.61
CA ILE A 62 6.09 7.49 -9.15
C ILE A 62 4.72 6.91 -9.53
N ALA A 63 4.50 6.50 -10.77
CA ALA A 63 3.24 5.90 -11.20
C ALA A 63 2.91 4.64 -10.40
N GLN A 64 3.91 3.77 -10.16
CA GLN A 64 3.79 2.55 -9.37
C GLN A 64 3.33 2.80 -7.94
N ASN A 65 3.84 3.85 -7.29
CA ASN A 65 3.59 4.12 -5.89
C ASN A 65 2.41 5.07 -5.63
N PHE A 66 1.90 5.75 -6.66
CA PHE A 66 0.81 6.71 -6.54
C PHE A 66 -0.46 6.31 -7.31
N ASN A 67 -0.79 5.00 -7.24
CA ASN A 67 -2.05 4.40 -7.71
C ASN A 67 -2.31 4.56 -9.23
N LYS A 68 -1.25 4.49 -10.04
CA LYS A 68 -1.30 4.64 -11.50
C LYS A 68 -0.70 3.43 -12.23
N GLU A 69 -1.11 2.22 -11.83
CA GLU A 69 -0.51 0.96 -12.30
C GLU A 69 -0.55 0.81 -13.82
N LYS A 70 -1.62 1.27 -14.49
CA LYS A 70 -1.73 1.20 -15.96
C LYS A 70 -0.65 2.04 -16.66
N GLU A 71 -0.35 3.23 -16.12
CA GLU A 71 0.72 4.09 -16.62
C GLU A 71 2.08 3.41 -16.37
N ALA A 72 2.32 2.91 -15.15
CA ALA A 72 3.55 2.22 -14.80
C ALA A 72 3.86 1.01 -15.69
N ILE A 73 2.86 0.21 -16.08
CA ILE A 73 3.03 -0.93 -17.01
C ILE A 73 3.70 -0.49 -18.32
N GLY A 74 3.23 0.61 -18.91
CA GLY A 74 3.79 1.14 -20.16
C GLY A 74 5.26 1.50 -20.02
N MET A 75 5.60 2.22 -18.94
CA MET A 75 6.96 2.68 -18.64
C MET A 75 7.91 1.52 -18.34
N PHE A 76 7.49 0.53 -17.53
CA PHE A 76 8.29 -0.68 -17.26
C PHE A 76 8.59 -1.46 -18.55
N ARG A 77 7.61 -1.59 -19.46
CA ARG A 77 7.83 -2.24 -20.74
C ARG A 77 8.87 -1.51 -21.58
N THR A 78 8.84 -0.17 -21.61
CA THR A 78 9.84 0.63 -22.33
C THR A 78 11.22 0.47 -21.71
N LEU A 79 11.35 0.51 -20.38
CA LEU A 79 12.62 0.27 -19.68
C LEU A 79 13.20 -1.11 -20.02
N ILE A 80 12.38 -2.17 -19.96
CA ILE A 80 12.83 -3.53 -20.25
C ILE A 80 13.23 -3.70 -21.73
N ASN A 81 12.44 -3.18 -22.67
CA ASN A 81 12.65 -3.43 -24.10
C ASN A 81 13.73 -2.54 -24.72
N SER A 82 13.85 -1.28 -24.26
CA SER A 82 14.69 -0.28 -24.90
C SER A 82 15.94 0.11 -24.08
N HIS A 83 15.92 -0.14 -22.78
CA HIS A 83 16.96 0.33 -21.85
C HIS A 83 17.58 -0.79 -21.01
N GLN A 84 17.35 -2.07 -21.37
CA GLN A 84 17.83 -3.22 -20.58
C GLN A 84 19.35 -3.18 -20.34
N GLN A 85 20.13 -2.74 -21.33
CA GLN A 85 21.59 -2.67 -21.19
C GLN A 85 22.03 -1.61 -20.16
N GLN A 86 21.30 -0.48 -20.09
CA GLN A 86 21.59 0.60 -19.15
C GLN A 86 21.16 0.26 -17.72
N ILE A 87 19.98 -0.34 -17.55
CA ILE A 87 19.44 -0.69 -16.22
C ILE A 87 19.98 -2.01 -15.67
N GLY A 88 20.51 -2.87 -16.54
CA GLY A 88 20.99 -4.19 -16.18
C GLY A 88 19.87 -5.25 -16.00
N SER A 89 20.28 -6.53 -16.02
CA SER A 89 19.32 -7.65 -15.96
C SER A 89 18.55 -7.75 -14.64
N GLY A 90 19.19 -7.39 -13.52
CA GLY A 90 18.53 -7.42 -12.20
C GLY A 90 17.39 -6.42 -12.09
N ALA A 91 17.60 -5.16 -12.49
CA ALA A 91 16.53 -4.15 -12.51
C ALA A 91 15.45 -4.49 -13.54
N ALA A 92 15.83 -5.01 -14.72
CA ALA A 92 14.87 -5.45 -15.73
C ALA A 92 13.94 -6.55 -15.21
N LEU A 93 14.48 -7.54 -14.46
CA LEU A 93 13.68 -8.58 -13.82
C LEU A 93 12.74 -7.99 -12.76
N SER A 94 13.23 -7.08 -11.92
CA SER A 94 12.41 -6.41 -10.91
C SER A 94 11.27 -5.61 -11.54
N PHE A 95 11.52 -4.87 -12.62
CA PHE A 95 10.49 -4.15 -13.35
C PHE A 95 9.49 -5.09 -14.04
N ALA A 96 9.96 -6.24 -14.54
CA ALA A 96 9.07 -7.26 -15.10
C ALA A 96 8.13 -7.82 -14.03
N GLU A 97 8.63 -8.14 -12.84
CA GLU A 97 7.80 -8.59 -11.71
C GLU A 97 6.79 -7.52 -11.26
N MET A 98 7.19 -6.25 -11.20
CA MET A 98 6.28 -5.14 -10.89
C MET A 98 5.18 -5.02 -11.96
N ALA A 99 5.54 -5.13 -13.23
CA ALA A 99 4.57 -5.11 -14.33
C ALA A 99 3.59 -6.29 -14.25
N LEU A 100 4.05 -7.50 -13.89
CA LEU A 100 3.18 -8.67 -13.70
C LEU A 100 2.16 -8.42 -12.57
N GLY A 101 2.60 -7.88 -11.44
CA GLY A 101 1.70 -7.50 -10.34
C GLY A 101 0.70 -6.41 -10.76
N ASN A 102 1.10 -5.46 -11.61
CA ASN A 102 0.22 -4.43 -12.13
C ASN A 102 -0.82 -5.00 -13.12
N TYR A 103 -0.41 -5.93 -14.02
CA TYR A 103 -1.37 -6.62 -14.89
C TYR A 103 -2.47 -7.30 -14.06
N GLU A 104 -2.08 -8.00 -12.98
CA GLU A 104 -3.02 -8.67 -12.08
C GLU A 104 -3.96 -7.67 -11.39
N ARG A 105 -3.42 -6.59 -10.80
CA ARG A 105 -4.23 -5.54 -10.15
C ARG A 105 -5.16 -4.80 -11.10
N CYS A 106 -4.82 -4.76 -12.39
CA CYS A 106 -5.68 -4.22 -13.45
C CYS A 106 -6.65 -5.26 -14.04
N GLY A 107 -6.70 -6.47 -13.49
CA GLY A 107 -7.56 -7.55 -13.98
C GLY A 107 -7.12 -8.14 -15.32
N MET A 108 -5.90 -7.88 -15.77
CA MET A 108 -5.36 -8.38 -17.04
C MET A 108 -4.74 -9.78 -16.86
N TYR A 109 -5.50 -10.70 -16.27
CA TYR A 109 -5.00 -12.00 -15.79
C TYR A 109 -4.37 -12.85 -16.89
N ARG A 110 -5.02 -12.94 -18.06
CA ARG A 110 -4.47 -13.71 -19.20
C ARG A 110 -3.10 -13.16 -19.61
N LEU A 111 -2.99 -11.84 -19.72
CA LEU A 111 -1.73 -11.20 -20.10
C LEU A 111 -0.65 -11.39 -19.04
N ALA A 112 -1.00 -11.32 -17.74
CA ALA A 112 -0.09 -11.61 -16.65
C ALA A 112 0.44 -13.04 -16.70
N ALA A 113 -0.45 -14.03 -16.94
CA ALA A 113 -0.06 -15.43 -17.08
C ALA A 113 0.88 -15.66 -18.28
N ASP A 114 0.56 -15.10 -19.45
CA ASP A 114 1.37 -15.25 -20.66
C ASP A 114 2.76 -14.60 -20.50
N LYS A 115 2.82 -13.41 -19.91
CA LYS A 115 4.08 -12.71 -19.66
C LYS A 115 4.95 -13.40 -18.60
N ALA A 116 4.34 -13.92 -17.54
CA ALA A 116 5.05 -14.70 -16.55
C ALA A 116 5.64 -15.98 -17.15
N ASN A 117 4.87 -16.71 -17.97
CA ASN A 117 5.38 -17.89 -18.67
C ASN A 117 6.53 -17.55 -19.63
N GLY A 118 6.39 -16.50 -20.44
CA GLY A 118 7.47 -16.05 -21.34
C GLY A 118 8.76 -15.69 -20.60
N LEU A 119 8.66 -15.06 -19.43
CA LEU A 119 9.83 -14.74 -18.59
C LEU A 119 10.47 -16.01 -18.01
N ILE A 120 9.67 -16.99 -17.56
CA ILE A 120 10.17 -18.30 -17.10
C ILE A 120 10.93 -19.02 -18.22
N ASP A 121 10.40 -19.02 -19.46
CA ASP A 121 11.03 -19.66 -20.61
C ASP A 121 12.36 -18.97 -20.99
N GLN A 122 12.42 -17.64 -20.92
CA GLN A 122 13.66 -16.88 -21.11
C GLN A 122 14.72 -17.22 -20.06
N ILE A 123 14.36 -17.29 -18.77
CA ILE A 123 15.27 -17.66 -17.68
C ILE A 123 15.82 -19.09 -17.91
N LYS A 124 14.95 -20.05 -18.25
CA LYS A 124 15.36 -21.42 -18.55
C LYS A 124 16.35 -21.49 -19.73
N THR A 125 16.04 -20.77 -20.82
CA THR A 125 16.84 -20.76 -22.04
C THR A 125 18.21 -20.10 -21.81
N SER A 126 18.28 -19.09 -20.95
CA SER A 126 19.54 -18.41 -20.64
C SER A 126 20.50 -19.25 -19.78
N GLY A 127 20.01 -20.32 -19.15
CA GLY A 127 20.79 -21.12 -18.21
C GLY A 127 21.16 -20.35 -16.93
N ALA A 128 20.55 -19.20 -16.69
CA ALA A 128 20.80 -18.40 -15.49
C ALA A 128 20.34 -19.16 -14.23
N PRO A 129 21.15 -19.23 -13.17
CA PRO A 129 20.79 -19.91 -11.92
C PRO A 129 19.79 -19.07 -11.10
N ILE A 130 18.69 -18.69 -11.70
CA ILE A 130 17.63 -17.90 -11.07
C ILE A 130 16.55 -18.87 -10.63
N ASP A 131 16.28 -18.90 -9.32
CA ASP A 131 15.10 -19.55 -8.77
C ASP A 131 13.85 -18.68 -9.02
N TYR A 132 12.81 -19.27 -9.59
CA TYR A 132 11.61 -18.55 -10.03
C TYR A 132 10.27 -19.09 -9.47
N PRO A 133 10.21 -19.59 -8.21
CA PRO A 133 8.96 -20.09 -7.64
C PRO A 133 7.87 -19.04 -7.61
N LYS A 134 8.22 -17.77 -7.36
CA LYS A 134 7.30 -16.62 -7.39
C LYS A 134 6.69 -16.43 -8.78
N LEU A 135 7.49 -16.52 -9.85
CA LEU A 135 6.97 -16.39 -11.22
C LEU A 135 6.07 -17.56 -11.59
N LEU A 136 6.41 -18.77 -11.16
CA LEU A 136 5.54 -19.95 -11.34
C LEU A 136 4.20 -19.79 -10.62
N ASP A 137 4.21 -19.25 -9.42
CA ASP A 137 3.00 -18.98 -8.65
C ASP A 137 2.14 -17.90 -9.34
N ILE A 138 2.74 -16.79 -9.76
CA ILE A 138 2.08 -15.74 -10.54
C ILE A 138 1.46 -16.33 -11.80
N HIS A 139 2.19 -17.17 -12.55
CA HIS A 139 1.67 -17.82 -13.75
C HIS A 139 0.46 -18.70 -13.45
N LYS A 140 0.57 -19.61 -12.46
CA LYS A 140 -0.50 -20.53 -12.08
C LYS A 140 -1.76 -19.79 -11.63
N ARG A 141 -1.60 -18.82 -10.75
CA ARG A 141 -2.68 -17.99 -10.19
C ARG A 141 -3.40 -17.25 -11.33
N ASN A 142 -2.68 -16.52 -12.14
CA ASN A 142 -3.28 -15.74 -13.22
C ASN A 142 -3.88 -16.61 -14.34
N LYS A 143 -3.32 -17.82 -14.58
CA LYS A 143 -3.93 -18.80 -15.49
C LYS A 143 -5.29 -19.28 -14.97
N ALA A 144 -5.41 -19.53 -13.67
CA ALA A 144 -6.70 -19.89 -13.08
C ALA A 144 -7.70 -18.72 -13.15
N LEU A 145 -7.25 -17.50 -12.83
CA LEU A 145 -8.06 -16.28 -12.90
C LEU A 145 -8.48 -15.89 -14.33
N SER A 146 -7.74 -16.29 -15.36
CA SER A 146 -8.03 -15.93 -16.76
C SER A 146 -9.35 -16.47 -17.31
N LYS A 147 -10.03 -17.34 -16.57
CA LYS A 147 -11.36 -17.87 -16.88
C LYS A 147 -12.49 -16.89 -16.53
N TYR A 148 -12.20 -15.89 -15.66
CA TYR A 148 -13.18 -14.96 -15.15
C TYR A 148 -13.08 -13.63 -15.90
N ASP A 149 -14.16 -12.88 -15.92
CA ASP A 149 -14.12 -11.52 -16.46
C ASP A 149 -13.22 -10.66 -15.59
N SER A 150 -12.30 -9.98 -16.25
CA SER A 150 -11.08 -9.49 -15.62
C SER A 150 -11.20 -8.06 -15.10
N THR A 151 -12.34 -7.43 -15.20
CA THR A 151 -12.45 -6.02 -14.81
C THR A 151 -13.45 -5.86 -13.67
N ILE A 152 -12.98 -5.40 -12.53
CA ILE A 152 -13.86 -4.93 -11.46
C ILE A 152 -14.56 -3.68 -12.00
N VAL A 153 -15.86 -3.77 -12.18
CA VAL A 153 -16.69 -2.66 -12.64
C VAL A 153 -17.37 -2.03 -11.46
N ILE A 154 -17.11 -0.74 -11.25
CA ILE A 154 -17.76 0.03 -10.23
C ILE A 154 -18.90 0.80 -10.84
N HIS A 155 -20.12 0.43 -10.50
CA HIS A 155 -21.32 1.20 -10.81
C HIS A 155 -21.68 2.04 -9.59
N ARG A 156 -21.80 3.35 -9.76
CA ARG A 156 -22.21 4.28 -8.70
C ARG A 156 -23.19 5.30 -9.23
N ASN A 157 -24.05 5.75 -8.35
CA ASN A 157 -25.02 6.82 -8.64
C ASN A 157 -24.34 8.19 -8.77
N THR A 158 -25.11 9.17 -9.22
CA THR A 158 -24.68 10.58 -9.34
C THR A 158 -24.73 11.36 -8.02
N LYS A 159 -25.10 10.70 -6.92
CA LYS A 159 -25.18 11.27 -5.56
C LYS A 159 -24.09 10.68 -4.67
N ASP A 160 -23.79 11.40 -3.59
CA ASP A 160 -22.93 10.88 -2.55
C ASP A 160 -23.57 9.63 -1.94
N VAL A 161 -22.74 8.59 -1.74
CA VAL A 161 -23.16 7.35 -1.10
C VAL A 161 -22.76 7.41 0.36
N ILE A 162 -23.71 7.18 1.26
CA ILE A 162 -23.50 7.17 2.71
C ILE A 162 -23.69 5.75 3.20
N VAL A 163 -22.67 5.21 3.85
CA VAL A 163 -22.67 3.85 4.44
C VAL A 163 -22.48 3.99 5.94
N PRO A 164 -23.47 3.61 6.76
CA PRO A 164 -23.28 3.61 8.19
C PRO A 164 -22.26 2.56 8.60
N PHE A 165 -21.48 2.84 9.64
CA PHE A 165 -20.65 1.83 10.28
C PHE A 165 -21.02 1.64 11.74
N THR A 166 -20.72 0.46 12.25
CA THR A 166 -20.76 0.17 13.67
C THR A 166 -19.35 -0.07 14.19
N MET A 167 -19.14 0.24 15.46
CA MET A 167 -17.93 -0.12 16.19
C MET A 167 -18.28 -1.33 17.05
N ASN A 168 -17.53 -2.40 16.91
CA ASN A 168 -17.73 -3.55 17.78
C ASN A 168 -17.07 -3.26 19.13
N ASN A 169 -17.87 -3.04 20.15
CA ASN A 169 -17.42 -2.94 21.55
C ASN A 169 -17.17 -4.36 22.06
N SER A 170 -16.14 -5.02 21.58
CA SER A 170 -15.75 -6.27 22.19
C SER A 170 -14.95 -5.96 23.45
N ASP A 171 -15.47 -6.35 24.63
CA ASP A 171 -14.70 -6.47 25.87
C ASP A 171 -13.66 -7.60 25.78
N VAL A 172 -13.30 -8.00 24.57
CA VAL A 172 -12.33 -9.05 24.33
C VAL A 172 -10.95 -8.50 24.64
N LEU A 173 -10.36 -9.04 25.66
CA LEU A 173 -8.98 -8.75 26.04
C LEU A 173 -8.07 -9.76 25.33
N PHE A 174 -7.17 -9.23 24.51
CA PHE A 174 -6.02 -9.96 24.06
C PHE A 174 -5.11 -10.21 25.27
N ASP A 175 -4.63 -11.43 25.48
CA ASP A 175 -3.78 -11.83 26.61
C ASP A 175 -4.31 -11.47 28.04
N LYS A 176 -5.60 -11.22 28.22
CA LYS A 176 -6.27 -10.79 29.46
C LYS A 176 -5.91 -9.36 29.93
N GLN A 177 -5.12 -8.60 29.20
CA GLN A 177 -4.67 -7.27 29.60
C GLN A 177 -4.80 -6.22 28.51
N THR A 178 -4.67 -6.60 27.24
CA THR A 178 -4.71 -5.67 26.11
C THR A 178 -6.10 -5.72 25.46
N PRO A 179 -6.90 -4.64 25.55
CA PRO A 179 -8.20 -4.62 24.86
C PRO A 179 -7.98 -4.70 23.35
N VAL A 180 -8.73 -5.57 22.69
CA VAL A 180 -8.86 -5.51 21.23
C VAL A 180 -9.76 -4.32 20.93
N SER A 181 -9.19 -3.25 20.38
CA SER A 181 -9.98 -2.04 20.15
C SER A 181 -11.01 -2.24 19.04
N ASN A 182 -12.01 -1.39 19.11
CA ASN A 182 -13.13 -1.38 18.18
C ASN A 182 -12.67 -1.12 16.75
N ARG A 183 -13.12 -1.93 15.79
CA ARG A 183 -12.90 -1.78 14.35
C ARG A 183 -14.14 -1.21 13.69
N TYR A 184 -13.99 -0.66 12.50
CA TYR A 184 -15.11 -0.23 11.67
C TYR A 184 -15.75 -1.44 11.00
N TYR A 185 -17.03 -1.68 11.23
CA TYR A 185 -17.83 -2.68 10.55
C TYR A 185 -18.90 -2.01 9.70
N ILE A 186 -18.92 -2.35 8.42
CA ILE A 186 -19.79 -1.76 7.41
C ILE A 186 -20.67 -2.83 6.77
N PRO A 187 -21.94 -2.52 6.45
CA PRO A 187 -22.79 -3.44 5.73
C PRO A 187 -22.40 -3.54 4.25
N VAL A 188 -22.13 -4.75 3.81
CA VAL A 188 -21.91 -5.09 2.40
C VAL A 188 -22.98 -6.09 1.98
N THR A 189 -23.68 -5.82 0.88
CA THR A 189 -24.75 -6.67 0.36
C THR A 189 -24.22 -7.59 -0.72
N ILE A 190 -24.45 -8.89 -0.57
CA ILE A 190 -24.14 -9.95 -1.53
C ILE A 190 -25.40 -10.77 -1.77
N HIS A 191 -25.82 -10.94 -3.01
CA HIS A 191 -27.06 -11.65 -3.39
C HIS A 191 -28.31 -11.15 -2.62
N GLY A 192 -28.38 -9.83 -2.35
CA GLY A 192 -29.49 -9.20 -1.63
C GLY A 192 -29.48 -9.36 -0.10
N VAL A 193 -28.47 -9.99 0.45
CA VAL A 193 -28.29 -10.16 1.90
C VAL A 193 -27.15 -9.30 2.39
N ALA A 194 -27.37 -8.51 3.46
CA ALA A 194 -26.35 -7.68 4.08
C ALA A 194 -25.51 -8.49 5.08
N TYR A 195 -24.18 -8.36 4.95
CA TYR A 195 -23.18 -8.95 5.85
C TYR A 195 -22.30 -7.85 6.43
N GLN A 196 -21.82 -8.04 7.66
CA GLN A 196 -20.90 -7.09 8.27
C GLN A 196 -19.47 -7.40 7.84
N PHE A 197 -18.83 -6.44 7.21
CA PHE A 197 -17.43 -6.49 6.79
C PHE A 197 -16.61 -5.56 7.68
N MET A 198 -15.49 -6.03 8.18
CA MET A 198 -14.50 -5.13 8.76
C MET A 198 -13.89 -4.28 7.64
N PHE A 199 -13.90 -2.97 7.81
CA PHE A 199 -13.20 -2.05 6.92
C PHE A 199 -11.74 -1.95 7.37
N ASP A 200 -10.83 -2.42 6.51
CA ASP A 200 -9.42 -2.58 6.88
C ASP A 200 -8.48 -2.05 5.79
N THR A 201 -7.86 -0.89 6.08
CA THR A 201 -6.87 -0.28 5.17
C THR A 201 -5.52 -0.99 5.18
N GLY A 202 -5.26 -1.88 6.14
CA GLY A 202 -4.11 -2.78 6.20
C GLY A 202 -4.29 -4.08 5.41
N ALA A 203 -5.54 -4.44 5.04
CA ALA A 203 -5.82 -5.60 4.22
C ALA A 203 -5.65 -5.29 2.72
N THR A 204 -4.71 -5.95 2.07
CA THR A 204 -4.45 -5.76 0.63
C THR A 204 -5.51 -6.41 -0.27
N THR A 205 -6.28 -7.36 0.25
CA THR A 205 -7.25 -8.16 -0.50
C THR A 205 -8.52 -8.32 0.32
N THR A 206 -9.66 -8.24 -0.34
CA THR A 206 -10.96 -8.56 0.26
C THR A 206 -11.00 -10.03 0.66
N TYR A 207 -11.47 -10.28 1.88
CA TYR A 207 -11.36 -11.56 2.54
C TYR A 207 -12.73 -12.05 3.01
N LEU A 208 -12.95 -13.36 2.93
CA LEU A 208 -14.10 -14.07 3.49
C LEU A 208 -13.64 -15.24 4.35
N SER A 209 -14.25 -15.44 5.52
CA SER A 209 -14.10 -16.71 6.23
C SER A 209 -14.69 -17.84 5.38
N LYS A 210 -14.14 -19.05 5.53
CA LYS A 210 -14.71 -20.21 4.83
C LYS A 210 -16.19 -20.41 5.19
N ARG A 211 -16.56 -20.18 6.45
CA ARG A 211 -17.94 -20.26 6.92
C ARG A 211 -18.87 -19.32 6.14
N LEU A 212 -18.44 -18.08 5.94
CA LEU A 212 -19.22 -17.09 5.21
C LEU A 212 -19.25 -17.40 3.71
N ALA A 213 -18.12 -17.75 3.11
CA ALA A 213 -18.01 -18.12 1.71
C ALA A 213 -18.95 -19.30 1.35
N ASP A 214 -18.98 -20.35 2.18
CA ASP A 214 -19.88 -21.49 2.01
C ASP A 214 -21.36 -21.09 2.17
N ARG A 215 -21.68 -20.18 3.11
CA ARG A 215 -23.04 -19.66 3.30
C ARG A 215 -23.52 -18.83 2.11
N ILE A 216 -22.65 -18.02 1.52
CA ILE A 216 -22.95 -17.20 0.34
C ILE A 216 -23.07 -18.07 -0.90
N GLY A 217 -22.36 -19.20 -0.94
CA GLY A 217 -22.28 -20.09 -2.09
C GLY A 217 -21.38 -19.52 -3.19
N VAL A 218 -20.18 -19.06 -2.80
CA VAL A 218 -19.19 -18.51 -3.75
C VAL A 218 -18.67 -19.59 -4.70
N GLU A 219 -18.25 -19.18 -5.90
CA GLU A 219 -17.55 -20.05 -6.83
C GLU A 219 -16.06 -20.09 -6.48
N TYR A 220 -15.56 -21.26 -6.04
CA TYR A 220 -14.15 -21.44 -5.76
C TYR A 220 -13.33 -21.53 -7.06
N ILE A 221 -12.23 -20.79 -7.09
CA ILE A 221 -11.28 -20.80 -8.20
C ILE A 221 -10.28 -21.92 -7.99
N ASP A 222 -9.96 -22.66 -9.06
CA ASP A 222 -8.99 -23.77 -9.03
C ASP A 222 -7.54 -23.27 -8.84
N TYR A 223 -7.32 -22.60 -7.73
CA TYR A 223 -6.02 -22.13 -7.26
C TYR A 223 -6.05 -22.01 -5.73
N SER A 224 -5.04 -22.55 -5.10
CA SER A 224 -4.85 -22.46 -3.65
C SER A 224 -3.46 -21.93 -3.33
N SER A 225 -3.38 -21.01 -2.39
CA SER A 225 -2.16 -20.46 -1.85
C SER A 225 -1.93 -20.92 -0.40
N PRO A 226 -0.76 -20.69 0.18
CA PRO A 226 -0.54 -20.90 1.62
C PRO A 226 -1.51 -20.08 2.51
N TYR A 227 -2.08 -18.99 1.96
CA TYR A 227 -2.99 -18.10 2.69
C TYR A 227 -4.46 -18.48 2.55
N GLY A 228 -4.81 -19.40 1.65
CA GLY A 228 -6.18 -19.83 1.43
C GLY A 228 -6.52 -20.03 -0.06
N SER A 229 -7.80 -20.24 -0.34
CA SER A 229 -8.36 -20.41 -1.69
C SER A 229 -8.84 -19.06 -2.23
N LEU A 230 -8.87 -18.91 -3.54
CA LEU A 230 -9.54 -17.78 -4.18
C LEU A 230 -11.00 -18.15 -4.50
N ALA A 231 -11.88 -17.17 -4.43
CA ALA A 231 -13.27 -17.29 -4.83
C ALA A 231 -13.70 -16.12 -5.70
N TYR A 232 -14.61 -16.43 -6.62
CA TYR A 232 -15.25 -15.44 -7.49
C TYR A 232 -16.64 -15.08 -6.94
N LEU A 233 -16.92 -13.78 -6.91
CA LEU A 233 -18.20 -13.19 -6.63
C LEU A 233 -18.61 -12.35 -7.85
N ASP A 234 -19.77 -12.63 -8.42
CA ASP A 234 -20.30 -11.87 -9.55
C ASP A 234 -20.54 -10.41 -9.21
N SER A 235 -21.03 -10.16 -7.99
CA SER A 235 -21.25 -8.81 -7.50
C SER A 235 -21.30 -8.72 -5.97
N MET A 236 -20.95 -7.55 -5.46
CA MET A 236 -21.18 -7.11 -4.07
C MET A 236 -21.47 -5.61 -4.05
N GLN A 237 -22.22 -5.13 -3.05
CA GLN A 237 -22.66 -3.75 -2.96
C GLN A 237 -22.22 -3.11 -1.64
N LEU A 238 -21.70 -1.90 -1.74
CA LEU A 238 -21.40 -1.01 -0.62
C LEU A 238 -22.31 0.23 -0.73
N GLY A 239 -23.42 0.23 0.01
CA GLY A 239 -24.51 1.19 -0.25
C GLY A 239 -24.99 1.07 -1.70
N ASP A 240 -25.01 2.19 -2.43
CA ASP A 240 -25.40 2.23 -3.85
C ASP A 240 -24.23 1.99 -4.82
N VAL A 241 -23.04 1.63 -4.32
CA VAL A 241 -21.90 1.26 -5.18
C VAL A 241 -21.89 -0.25 -5.38
N THR A 242 -21.88 -0.68 -6.63
CA THR A 242 -21.78 -2.10 -7.01
C THR A 242 -20.40 -2.41 -7.57
N PHE A 243 -19.71 -3.36 -6.96
CA PHE A 243 -18.53 -4.00 -7.49
C PHE A 243 -18.94 -5.27 -8.21
N LYS A 244 -18.40 -5.50 -9.40
CA LYS A 244 -18.60 -6.75 -10.19
C LYS A 244 -17.27 -7.46 -10.39
N ASN A 245 -17.34 -8.76 -10.61
CA ASN A 245 -16.17 -9.60 -10.89
C ASN A 245 -15.14 -9.54 -9.76
N VAL A 246 -15.61 -9.68 -8.52
CA VAL A 246 -14.77 -9.59 -7.35
C VAL A 246 -14.07 -10.91 -7.09
N ILE A 247 -12.75 -10.85 -6.96
CA ILE A 247 -11.94 -12.00 -6.51
C ILE A 247 -11.65 -11.80 -5.02
N ALA A 248 -12.14 -12.70 -4.19
CA ALA A 248 -11.91 -12.67 -2.75
C ALA A 248 -10.98 -13.81 -2.32
N LEU A 249 -10.20 -13.56 -1.27
CA LEU A 249 -9.46 -14.61 -0.57
C LEU A 249 -10.39 -15.30 0.41
N VAL A 250 -10.46 -16.62 0.38
CA VAL A 250 -11.20 -17.43 1.35
C VAL A 250 -10.21 -18.15 2.24
N HIS A 251 -10.28 -17.88 3.54
CA HIS A 251 -9.36 -18.38 4.52
C HIS A 251 -10.09 -19.19 5.61
N ASN A 252 -9.42 -20.18 6.20
CA ASN A 252 -10.00 -20.99 7.27
C ASN A 252 -10.13 -20.28 8.62
N GLY A 253 -9.68 -19.04 8.70
CA GLY A 253 -9.60 -18.23 9.91
C GLY A 253 -8.20 -18.26 10.54
N THR A 254 -7.82 -17.16 11.12
CA THR A 254 -6.66 -17.05 12.01
C THR A 254 -7.13 -17.12 13.46
N PRO A 255 -6.25 -17.35 14.44
CA PRO A 255 -6.61 -17.18 15.85
C PRO A 255 -7.21 -15.81 16.14
N LEU A 256 -6.70 -14.76 15.48
CA LEU A 256 -7.19 -13.39 15.63
C LEU A 256 -8.62 -13.22 15.09
N ASP A 257 -8.94 -13.81 13.93
CA ASP A 257 -10.29 -13.78 13.36
C ASP A 257 -11.32 -14.41 14.31
N SER A 258 -10.95 -15.52 14.94
CA SER A 258 -11.80 -16.21 15.90
C SER A 258 -12.03 -15.38 17.16
N ILE A 259 -10.98 -14.72 17.67
CA ILE A 259 -11.05 -13.84 18.83
C ILE A 259 -11.90 -12.61 18.53
N CYS A 260 -11.72 -11.99 17.37
CA CYS A 260 -12.40 -10.77 16.97
C CYS A 260 -13.73 -11.03 16.25
N ASN A 261 -14.12 -12.30 16.04
CA ASN A 261 -15.31 -12.72 15.29
C ASN A 261 -15.41 -12.07 13.90
N ILE A 262 -14.30 -12.08 13.16
CA ILE A 262 -14.20 -11.49 11.82
C ILE A 262 -14.60 -12.55 10.78
N ASP A 263 -15.71 -12.33 10.09
CA ASP A 263 -16.18 -13.19 9.00
C ASP A 263 -15.77 -12.67 7.62
N ALA A 264 -15.59 -11.35 7.49
CA ALA A 264 -15.25 -10.72 6.24
C ALA A 264 -14.50 -9.41 6.44
N VAL A 265 -13.62 -9.10 5.51
CA VAL A 265 -12.84 -7.86 5.46
C VAL A 265 -13.00 -7.23 4.09
N LEU A 266 -13.31 -5.94 4.04
CA LEU A 266 -13.25 -5.14 2.83
C LEU A 266 -11.84 -4.58 2.70
N GLY A 267 -11.09 -5.09 1.74
CA GLY A 267 -9.68 -4.76 1.52
C GLY A 267 -9.45 -3.63 0.52
N MET A 268 -8.19 -3.24 0.41
CA MET A 268 -7.74 -2.14 -0.46
C MET A 268 -7.81 -2.46 -1.95
N ASP A 269 -7.90 -3.71 -2.34
CA ASP A 269 -8.17 -4.13 -3.73
C ASP A 269 -9.45 -3.49 -4.28
N LEU A 270 -10.48 -3.34 -3.47
CA LEU A 270 -11.74 -2.68 -3.84
C LEU A 270 -11.76 -1.20 -3.44
N VAL A 271 -11.36 -0.89 -2.20
CA VAL A 271 -11.52 0.45 -1.60
C VAL A 271 -10.73 1.52 -2.38
N ARG A 272 -9.50 1.24 -2.82
CA ARG A 272 -8.69 2.20 -3.57
C ARG A 272 -9.24 2.56 -4.96
N GLN A 273 -10.23 1.81 -5.45
CA GLN A 273 -10.91 2.09 -6.71
C GLN A 273 -12.06 3.09 -6.58
N LEU A 274 -12.38 3.51 -5.36
CA LEU A 274 -13.49 4.43 -5.07
C LEU A 274 -13.15 5.91 -5.32
N ASP A 275 -11.97 6.24 -5.82
CA ASP A 275 -11.40 7.58 -5.96
C ASP A 275 -11.21 8.32 -4.63
N GLU A 276 -12.24 8.39 -3.79
CA GLU A 276 -12.22 9.07 -2.49
C GLU A 276 -13.24 8.45 -1.54
N LEU A 277 -12.83 8.35 -0.29
CA LEU A 277 -13.61 7.87 0.83
C LEU A 277 -13.40 8.82 2.00
N ARG A 278 -14.49 9.20 2.69
CA ARG A 278 -14.45 10.02 3.90
C ARG A 278 -15.06 9.26 5.07
N ILE A 279 -14.27 9.01 6.10
CA ILE A 279 -14.73 8.48 7.38
C ILE A 279 -15.25 9.66 8.21
N ASP A 280 -16.49 9.60 8.62
CA ASP A 280 -17.16 10.58 9.48
C ASP A 280 -17.41 9.91 10.85
N ASN A 281 -16.46 10.09 11.76
CA ASN A 281 -16.54 9.52 13.10
C ASN A 281 -17.61 10.17 13.96
N LYS A 282 -18.01 11.43 13.63
CA LYS A 282 -19.04 12.15 14.37
C LYS A 282 -20.42 11.54 14.15
N ASN A 283 -20.69 11.08 12.92
CA ASN A 283 -21.98 10.52 12.53
C ASN A 283 -21.92 8.99 12.33
N ASN A 284 -20.78 8.34 12.60
CA ASN A 284 -20.57 6.91 12.41
C ASN A 284 -20.90 6.43 10.98
N GLN A 285 -20.32 7.08 9.99
CA GLN A 285 -20.59 6.76 8.58
C GLN A 285 -19.35 6.95 7.70
N ILE A 286 -19.32 6.20 6.60
CA ILE A 286 -18.40 6.41 5.50
C ILE A 286 -19.17 7.08 4.37
N THR A 287 -18.63 8.18 3.86
CA THR A 287 -19.17 8.86 2.68
C THR A 287 -18.28 8.62 1.48
N LEU A 288 -18.88 8.23 0.35
CA LEU A 288 -18.21 8.13 -0.94
C LEU A 288 -18.68 9.34 -1.78
N PRO A 289 -17.96 10.47 -1.76
CA PRO A 289 -18.44 11.71 -2.36
C PRO A 289 -18.35 11.67 -3.88
N VAL A 290 -19.30 12.29 -4.57
CA VAL A 290 -19.24 12.55 -6.02
C VAL A 290 -18.25 13.67 -6.31
N LYS A 291 -18.37 14.78 -5.58
CA LYS A 291 -17.43 15.89 -5.66
C LYS A 291 -16.23 15.63 -4.77
N LYS A 292 -15.08 15.44 -5.38
CA LYS A 292 -13.84 15.14 -4.67
C LYS A 292 -13.32 16.35 -3.91
N SER A 293 -12.62 16.08 -2.82
CA SER A 293 -11.92 17.08 -2.02
C SER A 293 -10.78 17.73 -2.80
N LYS A 294 -10.44 18.95 -2.45
CA LYS A 294 -9.26 19.61 -3.00
C LYS A 294 -8.01 19.05 -2.37
N LYS A 295 -6.97 18.85 -3.18
CA LYS A 295 -5.65 18.44 -2.70
C LYS A 295 -5.11 19.48 -1.70
N PRO A 296 -4.57 19.06 -0.55
CA PRO A 296 -4.02 19.96 0.45
C PRO A 296 -2.75 20.65 -0.04
N GLU A 297 -2.34 21.72 0.63
CA GLU A 297 -1.15 22.52 0.26
C GLU A 297 0.14 21.71 0.33
N CYS A 298 0.24 20.74 1.23
CA CYS A 298 1.39 19.83 1.31
C CYS A 298 1.53 18.89 0.11
N GLY A 299 0.56 18.89 -0.80
CA GLY A 299 0.58 18.05 -1.99
C GLY A 299 0.12 16.61 -1.73
N ARG A 300 0.77 15.63 -2.36
CA ARG A 300 0.55 14.21 -2.13
C ARG A 300 1.28 13.78 -0.87
N ASN A 301 0.55 13.29 0.10
CA ASN A 301 1.06 12.75 1.36
C ASN A 301 0.58 11.32 1.65
N LEU A 302 -0.06 10.69 0.66
CA LEU A 302 -0.48 9.30 0.66
C LEU A 302 0.14 8.59 -0.54
N ARG A 303 0.58 7.35 -0.38
CA ARG A 303 1.02 6.48 -1.47
C ARG A 303 0.49 5.06 -1.26
N CYS A 304 0.39 4.30 -2.35
CA CYS A 304 -0.08 2.92 -2.34
C CYS A 304 0.98 2.02 -2.97
N THR A 305 1.66 1.21 -2.17
CA THR A 305 2.67 0.27 -2.66
C THR A 305 2.20 -1.14 -2.35
N ASN A 306 2.07 -1.98 -3.37
CA ASN A 306 1.54 -3.35 -3.23
C ASN A 306 0.21 -3.41 -2.46
N GLN A 307 -0.67 -2.42 -2.71
CA GLN A 307 -1.97 -2.24 -2.06
C GLN A 307 -1.91 -1.83 -0.57
N PHE A 308 -0.76 -1.69 0.03
CA PHE A 308 -0.62 -1.04 1.34
C PHE A 308 -0.59 0.48 1.18
N LEU A 309 -1.28 1.17 2.08
CA LEU A 309 -1.29 2.63 2.14
C LEU A 309 -0.22 3.13 3.09
N PHE A 310 0.55 4.11 2.63
CA PHE A 310 1.56 4.76 3.44
C PHE A 310 1.34 6.27 3.44
N VAL A 311 1.57 6.90 4.59
CA VAL A 311 1.44 8.33 4.82
C VAL A 311 2.82 8.94 5.08
N ASP A 312 3.08 10.11 4.51
CA ASP A 312 4.24 10.94 4.80
C ASP A 312 4.01 11.67 6.14
N VAL A 313 4.78 11.31 7.14
CA VAL A 313 4.74 11.88 8.50
C VAL A 313 6.05 12.58 8.77
N MET A 314 6.00 13.73 9.41
CA MET A 314 7.19 14.49 9.77
C MET A 314 7.38 14.49 11.29
N ASP A 315 8.58 14.28 11.75
CA ASP A 315 9.01 14.58 13.12
C ASP A 315 10.17 15.58 13.12
N GLU A 316 10.81 15.75 14.26
CA GLU A 316 11.94 16.68 14.41
C GLU A 316 13.20 16.25 13.63
N LYS A 317 13.32 14.98 13.26
CA LYS A 317 14.45 14.43 12.49
C LYS A 317 14.19 14.35 10.99
N GLY A 318 12.94 14.54 10.58
CA GLY A 318 12.58 14.55 9.16
C GLY A 318 11.41 13.66 8.79
N SER A 319 11.41 13.12 7.57
CA SER A 319 10.34 12.31 7.03
C SER A 319 10.36 10.88 7.59
N LEU A 320 9.20 10.45 8.04
CA LEU A 320 8.87 9.09 8.45
C LEU A 320 7.82 8.51 7.51
N VAL A 321 7.87 7.21 7.33
CA VAL A 321 6.87 6.47 6.56
C VAL A 321 5.93 5.74 7.52
N ALA A 322 4.67 6.11 7.54
CA ALA A 322 3.66 5.46 8.34
C ALA A 322 2.76 4.56 7.49
N LEU A 323 2.62 3.28 7.88
CA LEU A 323 1.59 2.39 7.33
C LEU A 323 0.23 2.82 7.89
N LEU A 324 -0.77 2.97 7.03
CA LEU A 324 -2.15 3.29 7.42
C LEU A 324 -2.97 2.00 7.50
N ASP A 325 -3.34 1.59 8.71
CA ASP A 325 -3.92 0.28 9.00
C ASP A 325 -5.08 0.37 10.00
N SER A 326 -6.31 0.53 9.52
CA SER A 326 -7.49 0.61 10.39
C SER A 326 -7.85 -0.73 11.05
N GLY A 327 -7.21 -1.82 10.65
CA GLY A 327 -7.30 -3.14 11.28
C GLY A 327 -6.32 -3.32 12.45
N ALA A 328 -5.38 -2.40 12.66
CA ALA A 328 -4.38 -2.47 13.73
C ALA A 328 -4.58 -1.36 14.77
N GLU A 329 -3.80 -1.42 15.86
CA GLU A 329 -3.54 -0.31 16.76
C GLU A 329 -2.35 0.51 16.26
N THR A 330 -2.29 1.80 16.64
CA THR A 330 -1.11 2.61 16.35
C THR A 330 0.10 2.10 17.12
N GLY A 331 1.21 1.97 16.41
CA GLY A 331 2.45 1.44 16.97
C GLY A 331 3.69 1.90 16.21
N PHE A 332 4.83 1.72 16.85
CA PHE A 332 6.13 2.03 16.27
C PHE A 332 6.84 0.75 15.84
N THR A 333 7.78 0.87 14.90
CA THR A 333 8.59 -0.24 14.43
C THR A 333 10.04 -0.11 14.84
N TYR A 334 10.83 -1.15 14.59
CA TYR A 334 12.27 -1.10 14.80
C TYR A 334 12.96 -0.04 13.90
N ASN A 335 12.41 0.27 12.72
CA ASN A 335 12.96 1.32 11.87
C ASN A 335 12.88 2.71 12.53
N TYR A 336 11.80 2.98 13.26
CA TYR A 336 11.68 4.19 14.05
C TYR A 336 12.76 4.23 15.16
N PHE A 337 12.96 3.11 15.87
CA PHE A 337 14.03 2.99 16.87
C PHE A 337 15.41 3.33 16.27
N LEU A 338 15.74 2.79 15.10
CA LEU A 338 17.03 3.05 14.46
C LEU A 338 17.26 4.52 14.14
N LYS A 339 16.22 5.23 13.67
CA LYS A 339 16.29 6.67 13.39
C LYS A 339 16.51 7.51 14.66
N HIS A 340 16.03 7.03 15.81
CA HIS A 340 16.06 7.74 17.10
C HIS A 340 16.98 7.09 18.14
N GLN A 341 17.85 6.18 17.75
CA GLN A 341 18.67 5.39 18.68
C GLN A 341 19.49 6.24 19.64
N SER A 342 19.98 7.40 19.22
CA SER A 342 20.77 8.32 20.07
C SER A 342 19.96 8.89 21.24
N GLU A 343 18.65 9.04 21.09
CA GLU A 343 17.76 9.56 22.14
C GLU A 343 17.34 8.44 23.10
N PHE A 344 17.10 7.25 22.54
CA PHE A 344 16.62 6.12 23.32
C PHE A 344 17.69 5.44 24.17
N GLY A 345 18.97 5.65 23.88
CA GLY A 345 20.07 5.08 24.65
C GLY A 345 20.12 5.51 26.14
N GLN A 346 19.38 6.54 26.49
CA GLN A 346 19.29 7.06 27.89
C GLN A 346 17.97 6.65 28.58
N LEU A 347 17.00 6.11 27.83
CA LEU A 347 15.69 5.74 28.37
C LEU A 347 15.80 4.43 29.15
N ARG A 348 15.23 4.44 30.38
CA ARG A 348 15.11 3.26 31.22
C ARG A 348 13.63 2.84 31.28
N GLY A 349 13.41 1.56 31.21
CA GLY A 349 12.07 0.98 31.25
C GLY A 349 11.78 0.23 29.96
N THR A 350 11.97 -1.08 30.01
CA THR A 350 11.62 -1.97 28.90
C THR A 350 10.42 -2.80 29.29
N LYS A 351 9.54 -3.06 28.35
CA LYS A 351 8.38 -3.92 28.50
C LYS A 351 8.32 -4.88 27.33
N GLU A 352 7.94 -6.11 27.60
CA GLU A 352 7.53 -7.03 26.54
C GLU A 352 6.17 -6.58 25.99
N ILE A 353 6.08 -6.39 24.69
CA ILE A 353 4.83 -6.11 23.96
C ILE A 353 4.52 -7.27 23.03
N VAL A 354 3.25 -7.57 22.86
CA VAL A 354 2.78 -8.62 21.96
C VAL A 354 2.08 -7.95 20.79
N THR A 355 2.47 -8.32 19.57
CA THR A 355 1.80 -7.91 18.33
C THR A 355 1.18 -9.12 17.67
N GLY A 356 -0.05 -8.97 17.16
CA GLY A 356 -0.75 -9.99 16.39
C GLY A 356 -0.90 -9.59 14.94
N ASN A 357 -0.71 -10.54 14.03
CA ASN A 357 -0.99 -10.41 12.61
C ASN A 357 -1.55 -11.73 12.06
N VAL A 358 -1.76 -11.82 10.75
CA VAL A 358 -2.26 -13.03 10.08
C VAL A 358 -1.36 -14.26 10.27
N ASP A 359 -0.06 -14.07 10.54
CA ASP A 359 0.91 -15.14 10.79
C ASP A 359 0.90 -15.61 12.26
N GLY A 360 0.15 -14.95 13.15
CA GLY A 360 0.03 -15.26 14.57
C GLY A 360 0.54 -14.13 15.48
N PHE A 361 0.99 -14.52 16.67
CA PHE A 361 1.42 -13.57 17.70
C PHE A 361 2.94 -13.60 17.84
N GLN A 362 3.51 -12.40 17.97
CA GLN A 362 4.94 -12.22 18.20
C GLN A 362 5.14 -11.33 19.41
N SER A 363 6.04 -11.68 20.29
CA SER A 363 6.47 -10.80 21.36
C SER A 363 7.81 -10.15 21.06
N THR A 364 7.96 -8.92 21.44
CA THR A 364 9.22 -8.17 21.32
C THR A 364 9.40 -7.26 22.52
N MET A 365 10.66 -6.93 22.81
CA MET A 365 10.96 -5.96 23.83
C MET A 365 10.89 -4.53 23.28
N ALA A 366 10.23 -3.64 24.00
CA ALA A 366 10.06 -2.25 23.62
C ALA A 366 10.49 -1.29 24.73
N ILE A 367 10.92 -0.10 24.33
CA ILE A 367 11.28 1.00 25.21
C ILE A 367 10.08 1.90 25.38
N HIS A 368 9.78 2.30 26.62
CA HIS A 368 8.75 3.30 26.91
C HIS A 368 9.26 4.70 26.56
N VAL A 369 8.48 5.41 25.72
CA VAL A 369 8.73 6.81 25.33
C VAL A 369 7.54 7.64 25.80
N PRO A 370 7.75 8.65 26.68
CA PRO A 370 6.65 9.41 27.29
C PRO A 370 5.79 10.16 26.27
N SER A 371 6.42 10.69 25.22
CA SER A 371 5.69 11.34 24.13
C SER A 371 6.52 11.37 22.84
N VAL A 372 5.82 11.30 21.72
CA VAL A 372 6.37 11.50 20.39
C VAL A 372 5.52 12.57 19.69
N ASN A 373 6.18 13.62 19.19
CA ASN A 373 5.54 14.69 18.44
C ASN A 373 5.83 14.51 16.95
N MET A 374 4.78 14.49 16.18
CA MET A 374 4.83 14.32 14.72
C MET A 374 3.83 15.27 14.08
N SER A 375 3.86 15.35 12.76
CA SER A 375 2.84 16.06 12.00
C SER A 375 2.54 15.35 10.68
N ILE A 376 1.30 15.50 10.22
CA ILE A 376 0.85 15.07 8.90
C ILE A 376 0.34 16.32 8.19
N CYS A 377 0.98 16.71 7.09
CA CYS A 377 0.60 17.90 6.33
C CYS A 377 0.48 19.17 7.21
N GLY A 378 1.38 19.33 8.18
CA GLY A 378 1.40 20.45 9.11
C GLY A 378 0.41 20.35 10.29
N HIS A 379 -0.44 19.33 10.34
CA HIS A 379 -1.31 19.07 11.48
C HIS A 379 -0.58 18.24 12.54
N GLU A 380 -0.53 18.72 13.76
CA GLU A 380 0.17 18.05 14.85
C GLU A 380 -0.47 16.73 15.25
N LEU A 381 0.36 15.72 15.43
CA LEU A 381 0.04 14.40 15.95
C LEU A 381 0.92 14.11 17.16
N ASN A 382 0.38 14.33 18.35
CA ASN A 382 1.07 13.99 19.59
C ASN A 382 0.59 12.63 20.08
N MET A 383 1.54 11.73 20.34
CA MET A 383 1.31 10.42 20.92
C MET A 383 2.00 10.34 22.27
N LYS A 384 1.28 9.85 23.29
CA LYS A 384 1.76 9.72 24.67
C LYS A 384 1.87 8.26 25.07
N ASP A 385 2.80 8.00 26.00
CA ASP A 385 3.00 6.68 26.60
C ASP A 385 3.18 5.56 25.60
N VAL A 386 4.00 5.80 24.57
CA VAL A 386 4.22 4.85 23.48
C VAL A 386 5.35 3.88 23.80
N TYR A 387 5.30 2.71 23.17
CA TYR A 387 6.32 1.67 23.26
C TYR A 387 6.97 1.48 21.89
N VAL A 388 8.29 1.63 21.84
CA VAL A 388 9.09 1.51 20.61
C VAL A 388 9.90 0.22 20.65
N PRO A 389 9.66 -0.75 19.76
CA PRO A 389 10.45 -1.97 19.67
C PRO A 389 11.91 -1.66 19.37
N TYR A 390 12.85 -2.29 20.10
CA TYR A 390 14.28 -2.16 19.84
C TYR A 390 14.95 -3.44 19.31
N MET A 391 14.13 -4.43 18.97
CA MET A 391 14.54 -5.66 18.30
C MET A 391 13.88 -5.73 16.92
N LYS A 392 14.67 -6.09 15.90
CA LYS A 392 14.20 -6.17 14.52
C LYS A 392 13.16 -7.28 14.36
N ALA A 393 11.95 -6.90 13.92
CA ALA A 393 10.99 -7.83 13.36
C ALA A 393 11.27 -8.10 11.86
N LYS A 394 10.64 -9.12 11.29
CA LYS A 394 10.80 -9.41 9.87
C LYS A 394 10.01 -8.40 9.02
N ASN A 395 10.65 -7.91 7.94
CA ASN A 395 10.00 -7.19 6.83
C ASN A 395 9.27 -5.87 7.16
N GLU A 396 9.80 -5.05 8.06
CA GLU A 396 9.28 -3.70 8.29
C GLU A 396 9.73 -2.73 7.18
N ASN A 397 8.76 -2.16 6.45
CA ASN A 397 8.97 -1.15 5.40
C ASN A 397 8.44 0.24 5.78
N ASN A 398 8.11 0.42 7.07
CA ASN A 398 7.55 1.63 7.66
C ASN A 398 8.21 1.89 9.01
N ASP A 399 8.08 3.12 9.48
CA ASP A 399 8.57 3.55 10.79
C ASP A 399 7.46 3.43 11.84
N ILE A 400 6.21 3.61 11.42
CA ILE A 400 5.03 3.70 12.27
C ILE A 400 3.88 2.95 11.60
N VAL A 401 2.98 2.42 12.40
CA VAL A 401 1.63 2.00 12.00
C VAL A 401 0.64 3.02 12.58
N LEU A 402 -0.14 3.67 11.75
CA LEU A 402 -1.26 4.53 12.15
C LEU A 402 -2.54 3.68 12.14
N GLY A 403 -2.96 3.28 13.34
CA GLY A 403 -4.04 2.33 13.55
C GLY A 403 -5.42 2.97 13.75
N ILE A 404 -6.36 2.17 14.22
CA ILE A 404 -7.76 2.59 14.42
C ILE A 404 -7.89 3.78 15.39
N ASP A 405 -7.06 3.86 16.41
CA ASP A 405 -6.99 4.95 17.38
C ASP A 405 -6.59 6.27 16.72
N PHE A 406 -5.68 6.24 15.72
CA PHE A 406 -5.38 7.40 14.89
C PHE A 406 -6.62 7.86 14.11
N PHE A 407 -7.32 6.95 13.41
CA PHE A 407 -8.53 7.31 12.65
C PHE A 407 -9.61 7.93 13.53
N ARG A 408 -9.77 7.41 14.75
CA ARG A 408 -10.78 7.87 15.71
C ARG A 408 -10.46 9.18 16.41
N LYS A 409 -9.22 9.63 16.32
CA LYS A 409 -8.79 10.91 16.91
C LYS A 409 -9.44 12.11 16.22
N TYR A 410 -9.83 11.97 14.96
CA TYR A 410 -10.37 13.03 14.13
C TYR A 410 -11.87 12.84 13.88
N ASN A 411 -12.60 13.96 13.73
CA ASN A 411 -14.01 13.90 13.33
C ASN A 411 -14.18 13.37 11.92
N TYR A 412 -13.25 13.78 11.02
CA TYR A 412 -13.24 13.37 9.63
C TYR A 412 -11.84 12.93 9.19
N VAL A 413 -11.80 11.81 8.48
CA VAL A 413 -10.59 11.36 7.78
C VAL A 413 -10.94 11.14 6.32
N THR A 414 -10.35 11.91 5.44
CA THR A 414 -10.52 11.79 3.99
C THR A 414 -9.33 11.08 3.38
N LEU A 415 -9.59 9.98 2.67
CA LEU A 415 -8.63 9.25 1.85
C LEU A 415 -8.96 9.48 0.38
N ASN A 416 -8.10 10.16 -0.34
CA ASN A 416 -8.26 10.38 -1.78
C ASN A 416 -7.25 9.52 -2.54
N PHE A 417 -7.74 8.51 -3.26
CA PHE A 417 -6.94 7.54 -4.00
C PHE A 417 -6.62 7.99 -5.42
N LYS A 418 -7.33 9.01 -5.92
CA LYS A 418 -7.09 9.58 -7.24
C LYS A 418 -5.89 10.52 -7.23
N ASP A 419 -5.85 11.43 -6.27
CA ASP A 419 -4.80 12.44 -6.13
C ASP A 419 -3.79 12.09 -5.03
N MET A 420 -3.98 10.96 -4.35
CA MET A 420 -3.10 10.34 -3.35
C MET A 420 -2.77 11.30 -2.20
N PHE A 421 -3.80 11.63 -1.43
CA PHE A 421 -3.65 12.40 -0.19
C PHE A 421 -4.60 11.93 0.92
N ILE A 422 -4.20 12.20 2.14
CA ILE A 422 -5.02 12.09 3.35
C ILE A 422 -5.18 13.47 3.98
N VAL A 423 -6.39 13.75 4.47
CA VAL A 423 -6.70 14.92 5.30
C VAL A 423 -7.44 14.47 6.54
N CYS A 424 -7.04 14.99 7.71
CA CYS A 424 -7.63 14.72 9.01
C CYS A 424 -8.17 16.03 9.60
N GLU A 425 -9.47 16.07 10.02
CA GLU A 425 -10.18 17.27 10.49
C GLU A 425 -10.90 17.03 11.84
#